data_7108f68c0b262ef2541a9669bde6ba4c
#
_entry.id   7108f68c0b262ef2541a9669bde6ba4c
#
_cell.length_a   1.000
_cell.length_b   1.000
_cell.length_c   1.000
_cell.angle_alpha   90.00
_cell.angle_beta   90.00
_cell.angle_gamma   90.00
#
_symmetry.space_group_name_H-M   'P 1'
#
loop_
_entity.id
_entity.type
_entity.pdbx_description
1 polymer ?
#
loop_
_entity_poly.entity_id
_entity_poly.type
_entity_poly.pdbx_seq_one_letter_code
_entity_poly.pdbx_strand_id
1 'polypeptide(L)'
;MNFPFYIAKRYLFAKSGNNTINIITIIASFGVIIGSLALFIILSGFSGFTTFTDGMLEYSDPDIKITAAKGKSFVVSDSITSLLLNNKDIKAFASVVEERAFLQYKQRELIAFVKGVSDNYMSITSIDSTLHNGQWLDSNFINTAVIGFGISDKLSLSILNLYTHLKSEHQQH
;
A
#
# COMPACT_ATOMS: atom_id res chain seq x y z
N MET A 1 26.08 31.22 -31.03
CA MET A 1 25.00 30.60 -31.85
C MET A 1 25.54 29.30 -32.41
N ASN A 2 24.89 28.17 -32.09
CA ASN A 2 25.34 26.86 -32.59
C ASN A 2 25.01 26.73 -34.05
N PHE A 3 26.05 26.81 -34.88
CA PHE A 3 25.97 26.75 -36.33
C PHE A 3 25.16 25.54 -36.86
N PRO A 4 25.28 24.33 -36.29
CA PRO A 4 24.45 23.20 -36.69
C PRO A 4 22.94 23.43 -36.49
N PHE A 5 22.55 24.08 -35.39
CA PHE A 5 21.15 24.40 -35.11
C PHE A 5 20.57 25.44 -36.09
N TYR A 6 21.37 26.41 -36.49
CA TYR A 6 20.99 27.40 -37.51
C TYR A 6 20.73 26.74 -38.88
N ILE A 7 21.62 25.83 -39.27
CA ILE A 7 21.47 25.08 -40.52
C ILE A 7 20.21 24.20 -40.47
N ALA A 8 20.02 23.42 -39.37
CA ALA A 8 18.85 22.57 -39.21
C ALA A 8 17.55 23.36 -39.29
N LYS A 9 17.46 24.50 -38.60
CA LYS A 9 16.29 25.39 -38.66
C LYS A 9 16.03 25.93 -40.04
N ARG A 10 17.09 26.34 -40.77
CA ARG A 10 16.96 26.86 -42.15
C ARG A 10 16.49 25.79 -43.14
N TYR A 11 16.98 24.53 -42.98
CA TYR A 11 16.52 23.43 -43.85
C TYR A 11 15.09 23.01 -43.51
N LEU A 12 14.70 23.01 -42.26
CA LEU A 12 13.34 22.64 -41.83
C LEU A 12 12.28 23.59 -42.37
N PHE A 13 12.62 24.90 -42.50
CA PHE A 13 11.69 25.94 -42.96
C PHE A 13 12.00 26.44 -44.36
N ALA A 14 12.98 25.85 -45.06
CA ALA A 14 13.25 26.21 -46.45
C ALA A 14 12.08 25.79 -47.33
N LYS A 15 11.44 26.74 -48.02
CA LYS A 15 10.43 26.46 -49.03
C LYS A 15 11.09 25.67 -50.17
N SER A 16 10.97 24.35 -50.13
CA SER A 16 11.24 23.52 -51.29
C SER A 16 10.15 23.78 -52.31
N GLY A 17 10.49 23.92 -53.58
CA GLY A 17 9.54 24.25 -54.64
C GLY A 17 8.40 23.26 -54.86
N ASN A 18 8.40 22.12 -54.15
CA ASN A 18 7.34 21.12 -54.10
C ASN A 18 6.65 21.14 -52.73
N ASN A 19 5.42 21.65 -52.67
CA ASN A 19 4.59 21.64 -51.46
C ASN A 19 4.42 20.25 -50.84
N THR A 20 4.49 19.18 -51.63
CA THR A 20 4.35 17.78 -51.19
C THR A 20 5.44 17.36 -50.19
N ILE A 21 6.70 17.76 -50.41
CA ILE A 21 7.83 17.41 -49.52
C ILE A 21 7.65 18.08 -48.15
N ASN A 22 7.22 19.34 -48.13
CA ASN A 22 6.95 20.06 -46.88
C ASN A 22 5.82 19.43 -46.07
N ILE A 23 4.76 18.99 -46.75
CA ILE A 23 3.62 18.32 -46.10
C ILE A 23 4.08 16.99 -45.46
N ILE A 24 4.85 16.17 -46.16
CA ILE A 24 5.37 14.90 -45.67
C ILE A 24 6.27 15.14 -44.44
N THR A 25 7.15 16.12 -44.45
CA THR A 25 8.05 16.46 -43.36
C THR A 25 7.28 16.92 -42.13
N ILE A 26 6.24 17.72 -42.31
CA ILE A 26 5.37 18.16 -41.19
C ILE A 26 4.65 16.98 -40.59
N ILE A 27 4.05 16.11 -41.38
CA ILE A 27 3.34 14.92 -40.89
C ILE A 27 4.30 14.00 -40.11
N ALA A 28 5.49 13.75 -40.68
CA ALA A 28 6.51 12.94 -40.03
C ALA A 28 6.95 13.55 -38.68
N SER A 29 7.16 14.87 -38.62
CA SER A 29 7.53 15.58 -37.40
C SER A 29 6.44 15.48 -36.33
N PHE A 30 5.17 15.65 -36.72
CA PHE A 30 4.05 15.45 -35.79
C PHE A 30 3.97 14.02 -35.29
N GLY A 31 4.22 13.02 -36.14
CA GLY A 31 4.26 11.61 -35.73
C GLY A 31 5.30 11.34 -34.64
N VAL A 32 6.52 11.89 -34.81
CA VAL A 32 7.57 11.75 -33.81
C VAL A 32 7.21 12.44 -32.47
N ILE A 33 6.65 13.67 -32.58
CA ILE A 33 6.24 14.42 -31.36
C ILE A 33 5.14 13.68 -30.62
N ILE A 34 4.10 13.22 -31.30
CA ILE A 34 2.98 12.50 -30.68
C ILE A 34 3.48 11.17 -30.10
N GLY A 35 4.32 10.42 -30.81
CA GLY A 35 4.88 9.17 -30.35
C GLY A 35 5.74 9.33 -29.09
N SER A 36 6.63 10.32 -29.07
CA SER A 36 7.45 10.61 -27.88
C SER A 36 6.63 11.09 -26.70
N LEU A 37 5.62 11.92 -26.93
CA LEU A 37 4.71 12.39 -25.88
C LEU A 37 3.89 11.24 -25.28
N ALA A 38 3.35 10.37 -26.13
CA ALA A 38 2.61 9.18 -25.67
C ALA A 38 3.50 8.26 -24.82
N LEU A 39 4.71 7.99 -25.26
CA LEU A 39 5.67 7.18 -24.50
C LEU A 39 6.00 7.82 -23.14
N PHE A 40 6.22 9.13 -23.12
CA PHE A 40 6.49 9.87 -21.90
C PHE A 40 5.33 9.77 -20.90
N ILE A 41 4.09 9.95 -21.36
CA ILE A 41 2.90 9.84 -20.49
C ILE A 41 2.78 8.43 -19.92
N ILE A 42 2.95 7.39 -20.74
CA ILE A 42 2.85 6.00 -20.30
C ILE A 42 3.92 5.69 -19.26
N LEU A 43 5.18 6.03 -19.50
CA LEU A 43 6.27 5.77 -18.56
C LEU A 43 6.11 6.56 -17.26
N SER A 44 5.69 7.83 -17.34
CA SER A 44 5.43 8.67 -16.18
C SER A 44 4.27 8.13 -15.34
N GLY A 45 3.18 7.73 -16.00
CA GLY A 45 2.03 7.11 -15.32
C GLY A 45 2.38 5.79 -14.64
N PHE A 46 3.16 4.94 -15.31
CA PHE A 46 3.62 3.67 -14.73
C PHE A 46 4.55 3.88 -13.54
N SER A 47 5.51 4.81 -13.64
CA SER A 47 6.41 5.16 -12.55
C SER A 47 5.64 5.71 -11.33
N GLY A 48 4.66 6.58 -11.55
CA GLY A 48 3.81 7.10 -10.49
C GLY A 48 2.97 6.01 -9.82
N PHE A 49 2.46 5.06 -10.61
CA PHE A 49 1.68 3.94 -10.09
C PHE A 49 2.53 3.00 -9.22
N THR A 50 3.76 2.67 -9.62
CA THR A 50 4.66 1.84 -8.80
C THR A 50 4.99 2.52 -7.48
N THR A 51 5.37 3.80 -7.50
CA THR A 51 5.65 4.57 -6.28
C THR A 51 4.44 4.61 -5.33
N PHE A 52 3.23 4.79 -5.87
CA PHE A 52 2.00 4.77 -5.09
C PHE A 52 1.74 3.39 -4.46
N THR A 53 1.94 2.31 -5.22
CA THR A 53 1.72 0.94 -4.75
C THR A 53 2.73 0.57 -3.67
N ASP A 54 4.01 0.89 -3.87
CA ASP A 54 5.07 0.65 -2.90
C ASP A 54 4.79 1.39 -1.58
N GLY A 55 4.37 2.66 -1.66
CA GLY A 55 3.97 3.43 -0.49
C GLY A 55 2.80 2.82 0.28
N MET A 56 1.81 2.23 -0.40
CA MET A 56 0.70 1.55 0.28
C MET A 56 1.14 0.27 1.02
N LEU A 57 2.11 -0.46 0.48
CA LEU A 57 2.64 -1.68 1.11
C LEU A 57 3.51 -1.35 2.32
N GLU A 58 4.28 -0.27 2.27
CA GLU A 58 5.18 0.16 3.33
C GLU A 58 4.46 0.45 4.67
N TYR A 59 3.20 0.90 4.62
CA TYR A 59 2.42 1.12 5.84
C TYR A 59 2.00 -0.15 6.57
N SER A 60 1.88 -1.27 5.87
CA SER A 60 1.29 -2.51 6.38
C SER A 60 2.31 -3.60 6.68
N ASP A 61 3.39 -3.66 5.93
CA ASP A 61 4.35 -4.74 5.99
C ASP A 61 5.67 -4.30 6.66
N PRO A 62 6.22 -5.12 7.57
CA PRO A 62 7.54 -4.88 8.12
C PRO A 62 8.62 -5.20 7.09
N ASP A 63 9.81 -4.59 7.23
CA ASP A 63 10.96 -4.83 6.34
C ASP A 63 11.37 -6.31 6.30
N ILE A 64 11.25 -7.03 7.43
CA ILE A 64 11.61 -8.44 7.55
C ILE A 64 10.51 -9.20 8.30
N LYS A 65 10.05 -10.29 7.73
CA LYS A 65 9.10 -11.22 8.35
C LYS A 65 9.77 -12.57 8.59
N ILE A 66 9.83 -13.00 9.84
CA ILE A 66 10.33 -14.31 10.22
C ILE A 66 9.15 -15.26 10.37
N THR A 67 9.18 -16.36 9.64
CA THR A 67 8.11 -17.38 9.65
C THR A 67 8.64 -18.75 10.01
N ALA A 68 7.78 -19.65 10.51
CA ALA A 68 8.17 -21.01 10.80
C ALA A 68 8.59 -21.75 9.52
N ALA A 69 9.70 -22.47 9.56
CA ALA A 69 10.16 -23.35 8.46
C ALA A 69 9.23 -24.57 8.27
N LYS A 70 8.60 -25.02 9.35
CA LYS A 70 7.62 -26.11 9.34
C LYS A 70 6.46 -25.75 10.29
N GLY A 71 5.23 -26.04 9.86
CA GLY A 71 4.03 -25.70 10.61
C GLY A 71 3.53 -24.28 10.38
N LYS A 72 2.58 -23.83 11.18
CA LYS A 72 1.91 -22.54 11.05
C LYS A 72 2.53 -21.44 11.90
N SER A 73 3.10 -21.81 13.04
CA SER A 73 3.64 -20.89 14.01
C SER A 73 4.85 -21.51 14.73
N PHE A 74 5.63 -20.68 15.37
CA PHE A 74 6.71 -21.06 16.26
C PHE A 74 6.66 -20.23 17.54
N VAL A 75 7.19 -20.79 18.61
CA VAL A 75 7.28 -20.07 19.88
C VAL A 75 8.54 -19.21 19.87
N VAL A 76 8.37 -17.93 20.11
CA VAL A 76 9.48 -16.99 20.28
C VAL A 76 10.10 -17.26 21.65
N SER A 77 11.27 -17.92 21.66
CA SER A 77 12.01 -18.19 22.90
C SER A 77 12.78 -16.95 23.37
N ASP A 78 13.14 -16.94 24.66
CA ASP A 78 13.96 -15.85 25.23
C ASP A 78 15.31 -15.71 24.54
N SER A 79 15.84 -16.82 24.01
CA SER A 79 17.08 -16.79 23.22
C SER A 79 16.90 -16.02 21.90
N ILE A 80 15.77 -16.19 21.20
CA ILE A 80 15.48 -15.46 19.96
C ILE A 80 15.26 -13.98 20.29
N THR A 81 14.49 -13.71 21.33
CA THR A 81 14.24 -12.34 21.82
C THR A 81 15.53 -11.61 22.13
N SER A 82 16.44 -12.25 22.88
CA SER A 82 17.71 -11.65 23.23
C SER A 82 18.63 -11.44 22.02
N LEU A 83 18.62 -12.32 21.04
CA LEU A 83 19.35 -12.15 19.79
C LEU A 83 18.83 -10.94 18.98
N LEU A 84 17.51 -10.77 18.90
CA LEU A 84 16.89 -9.64 18.21
C LEU A 84 17.19 -8.31 18.92
N LEU A 85 17.08 -8.27 20.24
CA LEU A 85 17.33 -7.06 21.03
C LEU A 85 18.80 -6.63 21.03
N ASN A 86 19.74 -7.58 20.96
CA ASN A 86 21.18 -7.29 20.96
C ASN A 86 21.72 -6.94 19.57
N ASN A 87 20.93 -7.12 18.53
CA ASN A 87 21.37 -6.78 17.18
C ASN A 87 21.13 -5.28 16.90
N LYS A 88 22.21 -4.56 16.60
CA LYS A 88 22.17 -3.10 16.33
C LYS A 88 21.46 -2.73 15.03
N ASP A 89 21.33 -3.69 14.10
CA ASP A 89 20.67 -3.46 12.81
C ASP A 89 19.16 -3.62 12.91
N ILE A 90 18.63 -4.11 14.04
CA ILE A 90 17.21 -4.29 14.28
C ILE A 90 16.70 -3.15 15.18
N LYS A 91 15.91 -2.27 14.62
CA LYS A 91 15.31 -1.13 15.33
C LYS A 91 14.23 -1.55 16.32
N ALA A 92 13.34 -2.43 15.87
CA ALA A 92 12.22 -2.94 16.66
C ALA A 92 11.74 -4.28 16.10
N PHE A 93 11.05 -5.08 16.90
CA PHE A 93 10.37 -6.29 16.45
C PHE A 93 9.04 -6.44 17.19
N ALA A 94 8.11 -7.15 16.58
CA ALA A 94 6.82 -7.47 17.17
C ALA A 94 6.43 -8.92 16.86
N SER A 95 5.73 -9.55 17.77
CA SER A 95 5.17 -10.87 17.55
C SER A 95 3.78 -10.77 16.95
N VAL A 96 3.54 -11.60 15.92
CA VAL A 96 2.28 -11.62 15.19
C VAL A 96 1.80 -13.06 15.05
N VAL A 97 0.52 -13.28 15.29
CA VAL A 97 -0.18 -14.54 15.00
C VAL A 97 -1.26 -14.23 13.97
N GLU A 98 -1.24 -14.94 12.84
CA GLU A 98 -2.19 -14.73 11.77
C GLU A 98 -2.89 -16.05 11.43
N GLU A 99 -4.21 -16.07 11.53
CA GLU A 99 -5.03 -17.25 11.25
C GLU A 99 -6.29 -16.88 10.45
N ARG A 100 -6.78 -17.84 9.69
CA ARG A 100 -8.09 -17.73 9.06
C ARG A 100 -9.18 -17.95 10.09
N ALA A 101 -10.09 -17.00 10.21
CA ALA A 101 -11.23 -17.10 11.11
C ALA A 101 -12.54 -16.91 10.35
N PHE A 102 -13.55 -17.58 10.85
CA PHE A 102 -14.93 -17.38 10.43
C PHE A 102 -15.52 -16.24 11.27
N LEU A 103 -15.86 -15.16 10.62
CA LEU A 103 -16.46 -14.00 11.23
C LEU A 103 -17.96 -14.00 10.97
N GLN A 104 -18.75 -13.87 12.03
CA GLN A 104 -20.18 -13.78 11.95
C GLN A 104 -20.68 -12.53 12.68
N TYR A 105 -21.55 -11.79 12.03
CA TYR A 105 -22.23 -10.67 12.64
C TYR A 105 -23.70 -10.65 12.19
N LYS A 106 -24.61 -10.82 13.15
CA LYS A 106 -26.05 -11.00 12.87
C LYS A 106 -26.26 -12.17 11.89
N GLN A 107 -26.78 -11.90 10.71
CA GLN A 107 -27.06 -12.91 9.67
C GLN A 107 -25.99 -12.90 8.55
N ARG A 108 -24.87 -12.20 8.74
CA ARG A 108 -23.80 -12.12 7.74
C ARG A 108 -22.57 -12.87 8.22
N GLU A 109 -21.96 -13.55 7.30
CA GLU A 109 -20.84 -14.45 7.53
C GLU A 109 -19.72 -14.16 6.53
N LEU A 110 -18.48 -14.20 6.99
CA LEU A 110 -17.31 -13.97 6.16
C LEU A 110 -16.10 -14.74 6.71
N ILE A 111 -15.33 -15.35 5.83
CA ILE A 111 -14.00 -15.87 6.18
C ILE A 111 -12.99 -14.76 5.94
N ALA A 112 -12.22 -14.42 6.97
CA ALA A 112 -11.17 -13.41 6.90
C ALA A 112 -9.92 -13.86 7.66
N PHE A 113 -8.81 -13.18 7.41
CA PHE A 113 -7.61 -13.33 8.22
C PHE A 113 -7.73 -12.44 9.46
N VAL A 114 -7.47 -13.01 10.60
CA VAL A 114 -7.37 -12.30 11.87
C VAL A 114 -5.91 -12.30 12.30
N LYS A 115 -5.39 -11.12 12.59
CA LYS A 115 -4.01 -10.90 13.00
C LYS A 115 -3.99 -10.44 14.45
N GLY A 116 -3.49 -11.30 15.34
CA GLY A 116 -3.17 -10.92 16.72
C GLY A 116 -1.78 -10.31 16.77
N VAL A 117 -1.65 -9.15 17.38
CA VAL A 117 -0.41 -8.38 17.41
C VAL A 117 -0.01 -8.09 18.85
N SER A 118 1.30 -8.03 19.11
CA SER A 118 1.85 -7.59 20.40
C SER A 118 1.79 -6.07 20.55
N ASP A 119 1.90 -5.57 21.79
CA ASP A 119 1.78 -4.14 22.11
C ASP A 119 2.78 -3.25 21.36
N ASN A 120 3.93 -3.80 21.02
CA ASN A 120 4.98 -3.09 20.29
C ASN A 120 4.82 -3.14 18.76
N TYR A 121 3.67 -3.61 18.25
CA TYR A 121 3.42 -3.71 16.82
C TYR A 121 3.52 -2.36 16.08
N MET A 122 3.10 -1.28 16.75
CA MET A 122 3.17 0.08 16.21
C MET A 122 4.62 0.62 16.07
N SER A 123 5.59 -0.04 16.68
CA SER A 123 7.00 0.34 16.51
C SER A 123 7.63 -0.16 15.21
N ILE A 124 6.95 -1.09 14.52
CA ILE A 124 7.40 -1.70 13.26
C ILE A 124 6.52 -1.36 12.06
N THR A 125 5.35 -0.77 12.28
CA THR A 125 4.41 -0.38 11.22
C THR A 125 3.83 1.00 11.49
N SER A 126 3.37 1.66 10.45
CA SER A 126 2.65 2.94 10.54
C SER A 126 1.19 2.79 10.14
N ILE A 127 0.61 1.61 10.39
CA ILE A 127 -0.74 1.27 9.97
C ILE A 127 -1.82 2.14 10.65
N ASP A 128 -1.53 2.71 11.81
CA ASP A 128 -2.38 3.70 12.49
C ASP A 128 -2.68 4.93 11.63
N SER A 129 -1.74 5.32 10.77
CA SER A 129 -1.93 6.43 9.83
C SER A 129 -3.00 6.15 8.78
N THR A 130 -3.35 4.89 8.56
CA THR A 130 -4.41 4.46 7.63
C THR A 130 -5.78 4.32 8.28
N LEU A 131 -5.87 4.60 9.60
CA LEU A 131 -7.10 4.47 10.35
C LEU A 131 -8.10 5.55 9.92
N HIS A 132 -9.23 5.12 9.36
CA HIS A 132 -10.24 6.04 8.86
C HIS A 132 -11.15 6.56 9.98
N ASN A 133 -11.50 5.69 10.94
CA ASN A 133 -12.36 6.00 12.08
C ASN A 133 -11.93 5.21 13.30
N GLY A 134 -12.12 5.79 14.49
CA GLY A 134 -11.84 5.13 15.77
C GLY A 134 -10.42 5.37 16.26
N GLN A 135 -9.94 4.46 17.08
CA GLN A 135 -8.61 4.47 17.66
C GLN A 135 -7.93 3.13 17.44
N TRP A 136 -6.61 3.12 17.40
CA TRP A 136 -5.85 1.89 17.37
C TRP A 136 -6.04 1.08 18.64
N LEU A 137 -5.63 -0.20 18.61
CA LEU A 137 -5.69 -1.09 19.76
C LEU A 137 -4.92 -0.50 20.93
N ASP A 138 -5.56 -0.49 22.11
CA ASP A 138 -4.95 -0.09 23.37
C ASP A 138 -5.01 -1.29 24.31
N SER A 139 -3.87 -1.64 24.92
CA SER A 139 -3.74 -2.74 25.88
C SER A 139 -4.64 -2.59 27.11
N ASN A 140 -5.11 -1.37 27.41
CA ASN A 140 -6.06 -1.13 28.49
C ASN A 140 -7.49 -1.59 28.17
N PHE A 141 -7.82 -1.83 26.90
CA PHE A 141 -9.13 -2.30 26.48
C PHE A 141 -9.08 -3.75 26.01
N ILE A 142 -9.74 -4.62 26.75
CA ILE A 142 -9.87 -6.04 26.42
C ILE A 142 -10.96 -6.19 25.34
N ASN A 143 -10.76 -7.16 24.45
CA ASN A 143 -11.72 -7.50 23.37
C ASN A 143 -11.97 -6.40 22.33
N THR A 144 -10.94 -5.68 21.97
CA THR A 144 -11.00 -4.70 20.87
C THR A 144 -10.38 -5.25 19.60
N ALA A 145 -10.88 -4.82 18.47
CA ALA A 145 -10.34 -5.16 17.15
C ALA A 145 -10.41 -3.98 16.20
N VAL A 146 -9.37 -3.84 15.37
CA VAL A 146 -9.37 -2.95 14.22
C VAL A 146 -9.77 -3.76 12.99
N ILE A 147 -10.78 -3.30 12.27
CA ILE A 147 -11.39 -4.03 11.16
C ILE A 147 -11.18 -3.26 9.87
N GLY A 148 -10.70 -3.94 8.83
CA GLY A 148 -10.56 -3.36 7.51
C GLY A 148 -11.92 -2.93 6.93
N PHE A 149 -11.94 -1.82 6.20
CA PHE A 149 -13.15 -1.24 5.61
C PHE A 149 -13.95 -2.27 4.79
N GLY A 150 -13.28 -3.08 3.97
CA GLY A 150 -13.97 -4.10 3.16
C GLY A 150 -14.65 -5.21 3.98
N ILE A 151 -14.14 -5.55 5.16
CA ILE A 151 -14.77 -6.50 6.09
C ILE A 151 -15.97 -5.82 6.76
N SER A 152 -15.80 -4.59 7.20
CA SER A 152 -16.85 -3.78 7.80
C SER A 152 -18.06 -3.62 6.87
N ASP A 153 -17.82 -3.33 5.61
CA ASP A 153 -18.85 -3.20 4.57
C ASP A 153 -19.61 -4.52 4.34
N LYS A 154 -18.86 -5.62 4.12
CA LYS A 154 -19.45 -6.94 3.88
C LYS A 154 -20.29 -7.46 5.06
N LEU A 155 -19.85 -7.22 6.28
CA LEU A 155 -20.58 -7.58 7.48
C LEU A 155 -21.65 -6.53 7.88
N SER A 156 -21.70 -5.38 7.17
CA SER A 156 -22.55 -4.23 7.51
C SER A 156 -22.35 -3.77 8.96
N LEU A 157 -21.10 -3.70 9.37
CA LEU A 157 -20.72 -3.15 10.66
C LEU A 157 -20.82 -1.62 10.58
N SER A 158 -21.72 -1.04 11.37
CA SER A 158 -21.77 0.41 11.59
C SER A 158 -21.09 0.74 12.89
N ILE A 159 -20.26 1.78 12.91
CA ILE A 159 -19.55 2.25 14.12
C ILE A 159 -20.54 2.48 15.28
N LEU A 160 -21.71 3.02 14.99
CA LEU A 160 -22.78 3.21 15.96
C LEU A 160 -23.33 1.90 16.53
N ASN A 161 -23.38 0.84 15.74
CA ASN A 161 -23.91 -0.46 16.18
C ASN A 161 -22.92 -1.26 17.04
N LEU A 162 -21.62 -1.10 16.81
CA LEU A 162 -20.57 -1.73 17.61
C LEU A 162 -20.57 -1.23 19.06
N TYR A 163 -20.70 0.07 19.26
CA TYR A 163 -20.79 0.67 20.59
C TYR A 163 -22.02 0.19 21.38
N THR A 164 -23.12 -0.05 20.73
CA THR A 164 -24.37 -0.48 21.37
C THR A 164 -24.31 -1.95 21.80
N HIS A 165 -23.64 -2.80 21.02
CA HIS A 165 -23.56 -4.24 21.30
C HIS A 165 -22.58 -4.56 22.44
N LEU A 166 -21.43 -3.89 22.49
CA LEU A 166 -20.45 -4.04 23.57
C LEU A 166 -21.00 -3.52 24.92
N LYS A 167 -21.88 -2.50 24.87
CA LYS A 167 -22.51 -1.96 26.07
C LYS A 167 -23.61 -2.84 26.62
N SER A 168 -24.29 -3.65 25.79
CA SER A 168 -25.35 -4.56 26.24
C SER A 168 -24.81 -5.83 26.89
N GLU A 169 -23.65 -6.32 26.52
CA GLU A 169 -23.00 -7.47 27.18
C GLU A 169 -22.43 -7.12 28.56
N HIS A 170 -22.00 -5.88 28.77
CA HIS A 170 -21.47 -5.43 30.04
C HIS A 170 -22.56 -5.17 31.12
N GLN A 171 -23.83 -5.17 30.76
CA GLN A 171 -24.96 -5.01 31.73
C GLN A 171 -25.60 -6.32 32.17
N GLN A 172 -25.11 -7.47 31.71
CA GLN A 172 -25.64 -8.79 32.09
C GLN A 172 -24.72 -9.62 33.03
N HIS A 173 -23.71 -8.99 33.62
CA HIS A 173 -22.89 -9.61 34.67
C HIS A 173 -22.93 -8.81 35.96
#